data_dc8811c586a2e18c062d6a1d54c03e23
#
_entry.id   dc8811c586a2e18c062d6a1d54c03e23
#
_cell.length_a   1.000
_cell.length_b   1.000
_cell.length_c   1.000
_cell.angle_alpha   90.00
_cell.angle_beta   90.00
_cell.angle_gamma   90.00
#
_symmetry.space_group_name_H-M   'P 1'
#
loop_
_entity.id
_entity.type
_entity.pdbx_description
1 polymer ?
#
loop_
_entity_poly.entity_id
_entity_poly.type
_entity_poly.pdbx_seq_one_letter_code
_entity_poly.pdbx_strand_id
1 'polypeptide(L)'
;LTGLLTLLGKLPLADCGQVRRIHALNRMMPHGEWNGESLGIAMEDELSGPLTLAFTMLEITETSLSGDFDSRCPICSNVENTLQPVKKLMKKHEISLNNDSMRPPHHVSADSEFVKTLLKDYELYTGRKGECIAIGGGTYVHELERGVAFGASMPETENNMHGPDEYAVVDELLTSAKIFAQ
;
A
#
# COMPACT_ATOMS: atom_id res chain seq x y z
N LEU A 1 -7.59 -5.94 12.64
CA LEU A 1 -7.80 -7.41 12.63
C LEU A 1 -6.72 -8.18 13.38
N THR A 2 -5.45 -7.77 13.34
CA THR A 2 -4.35 -8.45 14.06
C THR A 2 -4.60 -8.55 15.57
N GLY A 3 -5.24 -7.53 16.20
CA GLY A 3 -5.69 -7.61 17.59
C GLY A 3 -6.71 -8.72 17.86
N LEU A 4 -7.64 -8.96 16.91
CA LEU A 4 -8.59 -10.06 16.99
C LEU A 4 -7.88 -11.42 16.90
N LEU A 5 -6.93 -11.59 15.97
CA LEU A 5 -6.11 -12.81 15.89
C LEU A 5 -5.36 -13.08 17.20
N THR A 6 -4.83 -12.04 17.84
CA THR A 6 -4.16 -12.14 19.13
C THR A 6 -5.11 -12.60 20.24
N LEU A 7 -6.33 -12.08 20.28
CA LEU A 7 -7.36 -12.51 21.24
C LEU A 7 -7.79 -13.95 20.99
N LEU A 8 -8.09 -14.32 19.75
CA LEU A 8 -8.44 -15.70 19.39
C LEU A 8 -7.34 -16.69 19.76
N GLY A 9 -6.08 -16.31 19.56
CA GLY A 9 -4.92 -17.14 19.95
C GLY A 9 -4.75 -17.35 21.46
N LYS A 10 -5.42 -16.57 22.32
CA LYS A 10 -5.42 -16.71 23.78
C LYS A 10 -6.59 -17.52 24.32
N LEU A 11 -7.59 -17.81 23.49
CA LEU A 11 -8.74 -18.59 23.91
C LEU A 11 -8.39 -20.08 24.00
N PRO A 12 -9.01 -20.83 24.96
CA PRO A 12 -8.81 -22.27 25.08
C PRO A 12 -9.64 -23.03 24.02
N LEU A 13 -9.27 -22.83 22.75
CA LEU A 13 -9.93 -23.47 21.61
C LEU A 13 -9.44 -24.90 21.42
N ALA A 14 -10.30 -25.76 20.90
CA ALA A 14 -9.94 -27.13 20.56
C ALA A 14 -8.84 -27.16 19.49
N ASP A 15 -7.88 -28.08 19.60
CA ASP A 15 -6.83 -28.23 18.59
C ASP A 15 -7.41 -28.79 17.29
N CYS A 16 -7.51 -27.92 16.30
CA CYS A 16 -7.95 -28.24 14.94
C CYS A 16 -7.14 -27.45 13.90
N GLY A 17 -7.33 -27.77 12.64
CA GLY A 17 -6.61 -27.14 11.54
C GLY A 17 -6.76 -25.62 11.49
N GLN A 18 -7.98 -25.11 11.69
CA GLN A 18 -8.23 -23.67 11.71
C GLN A 18 -7.53 -22.97 12.88
N VAL A 19 -7.57 -23.53 14.07
CA VAL A 19 -6.89 -22.96 15.25
C VAL A 19 -5.39 -22.90 15.05
N ARG A 20 -4.78 -23.96 14.47
CA ARG A 20 -3.36 -23.93 14.11
C ARG A 20 -3.03 -22.83 13.10
N ARG A 21 -3.91 -22.59 12.11
CA ARG A 21 -3.75 -21.50 11.13
C ARG A 21 -3.95 -20.11 11.76
N ILE A 22 -4.88 -19.94 12.68
CA ILE A 22 -5.03 -18.71 13.48
C ILE A 22 -3.73 -18.40 14.23
N HIS A 23 -3.16 -19.38 14.91
CA HIS A 23 -1.87 -19.21 15.59
C HIS A 23 -0.72 -18.90 14.62
N ALA A 24 -0.74 -19.50 13.43
CA ALA A 24 0.24 -19.20 12.39
C ALA A 24 0.11 -17.75 11.89
N LEU A 25 -1.09 -17.32 11.56
CA LEU A 25 -1.36 -15.92 11.12
C LEU A 25 -0.98 -14.91 12.21
N ASN A 26 -1.28 -15.21 13.49
CA ASN A 26 -0.89 -14.34 14.60
C ASN A 26 0.62 -14.19 14.77
N ARG A 27 1.40 -15.22 14.42
CA ARG A 27 2.87 -15.13 14.39
C ARG A 27 3.41 -14.43 13.16
N MET A 28 2.76 -14.57 12.03
CA MET A 28 3.17 -13.96 10.76
C MET A 28 2.79 -12.48 10.66
N MET A 29 1.71 -12.09 11.33
CA MET A 29 1.18 -10.72 11.35
C MET A 29 0.80 -10.35 12.79
N PRO A 30 1.77 -10.21 13.70
CA PRO A 30 1.51 -9.91 15.11
C PRO A 30 0.91 -8.52 15.26
N HIS A 31 0.08 -8.34 16.29
CA HIS A 31 -0.54 -7.06 16.56
C HIS A 31 0.49 -5.98 16.87
N GLY A 32 0.37 -4.85 16.16
CA GLY A 32 1.29 -3.72 16.26
C GLY A 32 2.42 -3.72 15.22
N GLU A 33 2.67 -4.85 14.54
CA GLU A 33 3.56 -4.88 13.39
C GLU A 33 2.84 -4.38 12.14
N TRP A 34 3.53 -3.56 11.36
CA TRP A 34 2.97 -2.89 10.18
C TRP A 34 3.86 -2.99 8.94
N ASN A 35 5.09 -3.48 9.07
CA ASN A 35 6.12 -3.49 8.02
C ASN A 35 6.42 -4.89 7.46
N GLY A 36 5.74 -5.93 7.91
CA GLY A 36 5.93 -7.31 7.45
C GLY A 36 7.24 -7.96 7.90
N GLU A 37 7.82 -7.53 9.02
CA GLU A 37 9.05 -8.10 9.57
C GLU A 37 8.90 -9.59 9.87
N SER A 38 7.79 -9.99 10.51
CA SER A 38 7.49 -11.40 10.82
C SER A 38 7.22 -12.26 9.58
N LEU A 39 6.87 -11.63 8.45
CA LEU A 39 6.78 -12.30 7.14
C LEU A 39 8.13 -12.37 6.42
N GLY A 40 9.16 -11.70 6.93
CA GLY A 40 10.48 -11.64 6.32
C GLY A 40 10.55 -10.76 5.08
N ILE A 41 9.68 -9.75 4.98
CA ILE A 41 9.58 -8.83 3.83
C ILE A 41 9.78 -7.36 4.19
N ALA A 42 10.14 -7.07 5.44
CA ALA A 42 10.44 -5.70 5.86
C ALA A 42 11.60 -5.13 5.04
N MET A 43 11.36 -4.01 4.40
CA MET A 43 12.36 -3.28 3.59
C MET A 43 11.97 -1.82 3.46
N GLU A 44 12.93 -0.99 3.11
CA GLU A 44 12.73 0.43 2.84
C GLU A 44 13.76 0.94 1.83
N ASP A 45 13.45 2.03 1.16
CA ASP A 45 14.40 2.81 0.37
C ASP A 45 14.19 4.33 0.59
N GLU A 46 15.19 5.11 0.21
CA GLU A 46 15.22 6.57 0.44
C GLU A 46 14.13 7.32 -0.37
N LEU A 47 13.68 6.77 -1.50
CA LEU A 47 12.73 7.43 -2.39
C LEU A 47 11.28 7.15 -2.01
N SER A 48 10.95 5.91 -1.69
CA SER A 48 9.57 5.48 -1.47
C SER A 48 9.25 5.09 -0.03
N GLY A 49 10.25 5.12 0.86
CA GLY A 49 10.07 4.81 2.28
C GLY A 49 9.88 3.31 2.55
N PRO A 50 9.31 2.96 3.71
CA PRO A 50 9.20 1.57 4.14
C PRO A 50 8.03 0.83 3.50
N LEU A 51 8.17 -0.50 3.40
CA LEU A 51 7.04 -1.39 3.15
C LEU A 51 6.02 -1.27 4.28
N THR A 52 4.74 -1.19 3.92
CA THR A 52 3.65 -1.26 4.89
C THR A 52 2.74 -2.44 4.58
N LEU A 53 2.22 -3.06 5.65
CA LEU A 53 1.36 -4.24 5.59
C LEU A 53 0.15 -4.05 6.51
N ALA A 54 -1.04 -4.29 5.97
CA ALA A 54 -2.28 -4.30 6.75
C ALA A 54 -3.06 -5.59 6.49
N PHE A 55 -3.47 -6.26 7.55
CA PHE A 55 -4.41 -7.38 7.45
C PHE A 55 -5.82 -6.81 7.47
N THR A 56 -6.53 -6.88 6.34
CA THR A 56 -7.72 -6.07 6.06
C THR A 56 -9.03 -6.82 6.19
N MET A 57 -9.05 -8.12 5.88
CA MET A 57 -10.24 -8.95 6.00
C MET A 57 -9.91 -10.29 6.66
N LEU A 58 -10.87 -10.81 7.42
CA LEU A 58 -10.81 -12.14 8.01
C LEU A 58 -12.21 -12.73 8.06
N GLU A 59 -12.38 -13.88 7.43
CA GLU A 59 -13.57 -14.68 7.49
C GLU A 59 -13.25 -16.06 8.08
N ILE A 60 -13.99 -16.45 9.08
CA ILE A 60 -13.86 -17.76 9.72
C ILE A 60 -15.23 -18.43 9.71
N THR A 61 -15.29 -19.62 9.12
CA THR A 61 -16.47 -20.48 9.13
C THR A 61 -16.16 -21.78 9.85
N GLU A 62 -17.12 -22.70 9.96
CA GLU A 62 -16.91 -24.04 10.53
C GLU A 62 -15.84 -24.83 9.77
N THR A 63 -15.69 -24.61 8.48
CA THR A 63 -14.83 -25.42 7.59
C THR A 63 -13.70 -24.66 6.93
N SER A 64 -13.72 -23.32 6.92
CA SER A 64 -12.76 -22.49 6.22
C SER A 64 -12.26 -21.31 7.06
N LEU A 65 -11.07 -20.85 6.70
CA LEU A 65 -10.49 -19.60 7.16
C LEU A 65 -9.91 -18.90 5.93
N SER A 66 -10.35 -17.69 5.66
CA SER A 66 -9.82 -16.84 4.61
C SER A 66 -9.57 -15.43 5.12
N GLY A 67 -8.67 -14.70 4.47
CA GLY A 67 -8.38 -13.33 4.81
C GLY A 67 -7.57 -12.64 3.74
N ASP A 68 -7.64 -11.32 3.74
CA ASP A 68 -6.88 -10.48 2.82
C ASP A 68 -5.89 -9.62 3.59
N PHE A 69 -4.77 -9.38 2.98
CA PHE A 69 -3.82 -8.36 3.41
C PHE A 69 -3.47 -7.44 2.25
N ASP A 70 -3.30 -6.18 2.55
CA ASP A 70 -2.84 -5.15 1.63
C ASP A 70 -1.40 -4.78 1.97
N SER A 71 -0.54 -4.71 0.96
CA SER A 71 0.86 -4.35 1.12
C SER A 71 1.22 -3.22 0.15
N ARG A 72 1.85 -2.19 0.70
CA ARG A 72 2.42 -1.09 -0.08
C ARG A 72 3.92 -1.26 -0.09
N CYS A 73 4.43 -1.51 -1.27
CA CYS A 73 5.80 -1.97 -1.44
C CYS A 73 6.69 -0.84 -1.97
N PRO A 74 7.89 -0.64 -1.41
CA PRO A 74 8.86 0.33 -1.90
C PRO A 74 9.43 -0.08 -3.28
N ILE A 75 10.12 0.86 -3.93
CA ILE A 75 10.68 0.66 -5.28
C ILE A 75 11.69 -0.51 -5.32
N CYS A 76 12.40 -0.76 -4.23
CA CYS A 76 13.34 -1.87 -4.13
C CYS A 76 12.69 -3.27 -4.05
N SER A 77 11.36 -3.34 -3.94
CA SER A 77 10.63 -4.60 -3.86
C SER A 77 10.48 -5.30 -5.21
N ASN A 78 10.45 -6.61 -5.18
CA ASN A 78 10.22 -7.46 -6.35
C ASN A 78 9.66 -8.83 -5.93
N VAL A 79 9.37 -9.68 -6.90
CA VAL A 79 8.81 -11.03 -6.66
C VAL A 79 9.71 -11.86 -5.73
N GLU A 80 11.02 -11.78 -5.92
CA GLU A 80 12.01 -12.59 -5.21
C GLU A 80 12.13 -12.21 -3.74
N ASN A 81 12.13 -10.92 -3.43
CA ASN A 81 12.34 -10.42 -2.07
C ASN A 81 11.04 -10.15 -1.30
N THR A 82 9.89 -10.15 -1.98
CA THR A 82 8.58 -9.86 -1.36
C THR A 82 7.63 -11.05 -1.46
N LEU A 83 7.23 -11.44 -2.68
CA LEU A 83 6.21 -12.47 -2.87
C LEU A 83 6.70 -13.88 -2.52
N GLN A 84 7.93 -14.24 -2.91
CA GLN A 84 8.46 -15.59 -2.68
C GLN A 84 8.64 -15.93 -1.19
N PRO A 85 9.17 -15.05 -0.32
CA PRO A 85 9.21 -15.28 1.13
C PRO A 85 7.82 -15.54 1.71
N VAL A 86 6.83 -14.72 1.35
CA VAL A 86 5.43 -14.88 1.80
C VAL A 86 4.87 -16.22 1.36
N LYS A 87 5.00 -16.59 0.08
CA LYS A 87 4.55 -17.89 -0.45
C LYS A 87 5.18 -19.07 0.31
N LYS A 88 6.48 -19.02 0.54
CA LYS A 88 7.21 -20.07 1.27
C LYS A 88 6.71 -20.20 2.71
N LEU A 89 6.48 -19.08 3.38
CA LEU A 89 6.03 -19.08 4.76
C LEU A 89 4.57 -19.56 4.87
N MET A 90 3.67 -19.08 4.03
CA MET A 90 2.26 -19.50 3.99
C MET A 90 2.14 -21.00 3.71
N LYS A 91 2.88 -21.52 2.73
CA LYS A 91 2.91 -22.96 2.39
C LYS A 91 3.36 -23.81 3.59
N LYS A 92 4.35 -23.36 4.37
CA LYS A 92 4.81 -24.06 5.59
C LYS A 92 3.69 -24.26 6.61
N HIS A 93 2.70 -23.37 6.63
CA HIS A 93 1.56 -23.40 7.54
C HIS A 93 0.27 -23.89 6.89
N GLU A 94 0.35 -24.53 5.72
CA GLU A 94 -0.80 -25.05 4.97
C GLU A 94 -1.84 -23.95 4.64
N ILE A 95 -1.35 -22.74 4.37
CA ILE A 95 -2.13 -21.60 3.93
C ILE A 95 -1.81 -21.37 2.46
N SER A 96 -2.84 -21.29 1.61
CA SER A 96 -2.69 -20.97 0.18
C SER A 96 -2.90 -19.46 -0.05
N LEU A 97 -2.19 -18.90 -1.01
CA LEU A 97 -2.47 -17.58 -1.55
C LEU A 97 -3.41 -17.73 -2.75
N ASN A 98 -4.58 -17.09 -2.70
CA ASN A 98 -5.56 -17.11 -3.80
C ASN A 98 -5.10 -16.20 -4.95
N ASN A 99 -4.50 -15.05 -4.61
CA ASN A 99 -3.80 -14.20 -5.55
C ASN A 99 -2.31 -14.28 -5.26
N ASP A 100 -1.55 -14.81 -6.20
CA ASP A 100 -0.12 -15.07 -6.08
C ASP A 100 0.72 -14.22 -7.03
N SER A 101 0.18 -13.10 -7.46
CA SER A 101 0.85 -12.09 -8.28
C SER A 101 1.20 -10.86 -7.47
N MET A 102 2.22 -10.15 -7.89
CA MET A 102 2.65 -8.88 -7.35
C MET A 102 2.70 -7.87 -8.50
N ARG A 103 2.05 -6.73 -8.31
CA ARG A 103 2.22 -5.60 -9.22
C ARG A 103 3.58 -4.95 -8.92
N PRO A 104 4.45 -4.75 -9.92
CA PRO A 104 5.72 -4.07 -9.69
C PRO A 104 5.48 -2.62 -9.24
N PRO A 105 6.36 -2.05 -8.40
CA PRO A 105 6.31 -0.64 -8.06
C PRO A 105 6.43 0.24 -9.31
N HIS A 106 5.71 1.35 -9.32
CA HIS A 106 5.75 2.33 -10.40
C HIS A 106 6.60 3.53 -10.00
N HIS A 107 7.59 3.87 -10.80
CA HIS A 107 8.47 5.00 -10.54
C HIS A 107 8.87 5.70 -11.84
N VAL A 108 8.79 7.03 -11.85
CA VAL A 108 9.30 7.87 -12.93
C VAL A 108 10.34 8.83 -12.35
N SER A 109 11.52 8.88 -12.97
CA SER A 109 12.62 9.72 -12.48
C SER A 109 12.24 11.19 -12.45
N ALA A 110 12.60 11.89 -11.36
CA ALA A 110 12.51 13.33 -11.24
C ALA A 110 13.29 14.09 -12.34
N ASP A 111 14.32 13.44 -12.90
CA ASP A 111 15.14 14.00 -13.98
C ASP A 111 14.49 13.91 -15.37
N SER A 112 13.36 13.23 -15.51
CA SER A 112 12.67 13.16 -16.79
C SER A 112 12.14 14.54 -17.22
N GLU A 113 12.21 14.85 -18.52
CA GLU A 113 11.72 16.12 -19.05
C GLU A 113 10.22 16.34 -18.77
N PHE A 114 9.44 15.25 -18.75
CA PHE A 114 8.02 15.31 -18.43
C PHE A 114 7.79 15.78 -16.98
N VAL A 115 8.49 15.20 -16.01
CA VAL A 115 8.38 15.59 -14.59
C VAL A 115 8.87 17.03 -14.39
N LYS A 116 9.99 17.41 -14.99
CA LYS A 116 10.50 18.79 -14.93
C LYS A 116 9.49 19.80 -15.49
N THR A 117 8.82 19.48 -16.59
CA THR A 117 7.78 20.32 -17.16
C THR A 117 6.62 20.50 -16.18
N LEU A 118 6.08 19.40 -15.63
CA LEU A 118 5.00 19.45 -14.63
C LEU A 118 5.38 20.29 -13.40
N LEU A 119 6.59 20.11 -12.87
CA LEU A 119 7.06 20.89 -11.71
C LEU A 119 7.16 22.38 -12.05
N LYS A 120 7.70 22.74 -13.22
CA LYS A 120 7.77 24.12 -13.70
C LYS A 120 6.38 24.75 -13.83
N ASP A 121 5.44 24.04 -14.41
CA ASP A 121 4.08 24.53 -14.57
C ASP A 121 3.34 24.64 -13.25
N TYR A 122 3.58 23.70 -12.33
CA TYR A 122 3.10 23.82 -10.96
C TYR A 122 3.62 25.09 -10.27
N GLU A 123 4.92 25.36 -10.35
CA GLU A 123 5.51 26.59 -9.79
C GLU A 123 4.94 27.85 -10.43
N LEU A 124 4.75 27.85 -11.74
CA LEU A 124 4.20 28.97 -12.48
C LEU A 124 2.77 29.34 -12.03
N TYR A 125 1.90 28.33 -11.89
CA TYR A 125 0.49 28.56 -11.61
C TYR A 125 0.14 28.64 -10.10
N THR A 126 0.98 28.07 -9.24
CA THR A 126 0.74 28.08 -7.79
C THR A 126 1.61 29.06 -7.03
N GLY A 127 2.74 29.49 -7.59
CA GLY A 127 3.78 30.24 -6.89
C GLY A 127 4.52 29.44 -5.81
N ARG A 128 4.32 28.11 -5.76
CA ARG A 128 4.92 27.19 -4.78
C ARG A 128 6.06 26.42 -5.43
N LYS A 129 7.03 26.01 -4.63
CA LYS A 129 8.07 25.09 -5.11
C LYS A 129 7.47 23.72 -5.42
N GLY A 130 7.76 23.20 -6.61
CA GLY A 130 7.36 21.84 -7.00
C GLY A 130 8.29 20.79 -6.41
N GLU A 131 7.73 19.71 -5.90
CA GLU A 131 8.48 18.60 -5.32
C GLU A 131 7.90 17.26 -5.80
N CYS A 132 8.81 16.30 -6.06
CA CYS A 132 8.41 14.92 -6.30
C CYS A 132 8.18 14.22 -4.97
N ILE A 133 7.06 13.53 -4.85
CA ILE A 133 6.71 12.75 -3.66
C ILE A 133 6.40 11.31 -4.07
N ALA A 134 6.66 10.37 -3.17
CA ALA A 134 6.20 9.00 -3.28
C ALA A 134 4.93 8.81 -2.44
N ILE A 135 3.96 8.10 -2.98
CA ILE A 135 2.74 7.73 -2.27
C ILE A 135 2.56 6.22 -2.28
N GLY A 136 2.11 5.66 -1.17
CA GLY A 136 1.83 4.23 -1.07
C GLY A 136 0.51 3.80 -1.71
N GLY A 137 -0.18 4.68 -2.46
CA GLY A 137 -1.45 4.38 -3.11
C GLY A 137 -1.29 3.92 -4.56
N GLY A 138 -2.25 3.12 -5.04
CA GLY A 138 -2.38 2.82 -6.46
C GLY A 138 -3.22 3.88 -7.18
N THR A 139 -2.78 4.29 -8.36
CA THR A 139 -3.53 5.21 -9.24
C THR A 139 -3.55 4.67 -10.67
N TYR A 140 -4.36 5.27 -11.54
CA TYR A 140 -4.43 4.89 -12.96
C TYR A 140 -3.10 5.04 -13.71
N VAL A 141 -2.18 5.85 -13.19
CA VAL A 141 -0.86 6.05 -13.82
C VAL A 141 0.02 4.81 -13.81
N HIS A 142 -0.28 3.80 -12.97
CA HIS A 142 0.41 2.51 -13.01
C HIS A 142 0.26 1.76 -14.34
N GLU A 143 -0.76 2.08 -15.13
CA GLU A 143 -1.00 1.50 -16.46
C GLU A 143 -0.29 2.29 -17.58
N LEU A 144 0.37 3.39 -17.23
CA LEU A 144 1.08 4.26 -18.18
C LEU A 144 2.59 4.17 -17.94
N GLU A 145 3.34 3.74 -18.93
CA GLU A 145 4.79 3.52 -18.85
C GLU A 145 5.59 4.71 -18.25
N ARG A 146 5.15 5.94 -18.52
CA ARG A 146 5.80 7.17 -18.05
C ARG A 146 4.83 8.10 -17.33
N GLY A 147 3.69 7.58 -16.91
CA GLY A 147 2.69 8.38 -16.21
C GLY A 147 3.13 8.74 -14.80
N VAL A 148 2.78 9.92 -14.34
CA VAL A 148 2.93 10.34 -12.96
C VAL A 148 1.60 10.81 -12.41
N ALA A 149 1.31 10.55 -11.13
CA ALA A 149 0.20 11.18 -10.46
C ALA A 149 0.55 12.64 -10.20
N PHE A 150 -0.39 13.52 -10.53
CA PHE A 150 -0.26 14.95 -10.31
C PHE A 150 -1.54 15.46 -9.66
N GLY A 151 -1.41 16.11 -8.51
CA GLY A 151 -2.53 16.35 -7.64
C GLY A 151 -3.47 17.45 -8.04
N ALA A 152 -4.73 17.29 -7.67
CA ALA A 152 -5.77 18.33 -7.77
C ALA A 152 -5.96 19.09 -6.45
N SER A 153 -5.38 18.61 -5.36
CA SER A 153 -5.41 19.27 -4.03
C SER A 153 -4.04 19.82 -3.67
N MET A 154 -4.02 20.95 -2.98
CA MET A 154 -2.78 21.52 -2.45
C MET A 154 -2.35 20.78 -1.19
N PRO A 155 -1.03 20.79 -0.84
CA PRO A 155 -0.51 20.00 0.29
C PRO A 155 -1.17 20.28 1.63
N GLU A 156 -1.67 21.51 1.86
CA GLU A 156 -2.31 21.92 3.13
C GLU A 156 -3.83 21.67 3.16
N THR A 157 -4.41 21.16 2.06
CA THR A 157 -5.85 20.96 1.96
C THR A 157 -6.26 19.63 2.56
N GLU A 158 -6.86 19.67 3.73
CA GLU A 158 -7.50 18.51 4.35
C GLU A 158 -8.88 18.28 3.75
N ASN A 159 -8.96 17.47 2.71
CA ASN A 159 -10.19 17.23 1.95
C ASN A 159 -11.00 16.01 2.39
N ASN A 160 -10.68 15.41 3.52
CA ASN A 160 -11.30 14.19 4.04
C ASN A 160 -11.29 13.01 3.04
N MET A 161 -10.24 12.88 2.24
CA MET A 161 -10.13 11.84 1.21
C MET A 161 -10.45 10.45 1.78
N HIS A 162 -11.40 9.75 1.13
CA HIS A 162 -11.96 8.46 1.57
C HIS A 162 -12.75 8.51 2.88
N GLY A 163 -13.05 9.71 3.40
CA GLY A 163 -13.82 9.91 4.61
C GLY A 163 -15.22 10.50 4.36
N PRO A 164 -16.02 10.65 5.42
CA PRO A 164 -17.29 11.37 5.33
C PRO A 164 -17.06 12.84 4.98
N ASP A 165 -17.99 13.42 4.22
CA ASP A 165 -17.95 14.82 3.81
C ASP A 165 -16.68 15.18 3.01
N GLU A 166 -16.16 14.23 2.22
CA GLU A 166 -15.07 14.50 1.27
C GLU A 166 -15.44 15.65 0.34
N TYR A 167 -14.51 16.58 0.13
CA TYR A 167 -14.73 17.75 -0.71
C TYR A 167 -13.52 18.08 -1.58
N ALA A 168 -13.74 18.92 -2.59
CA ALA A 168 -12.70 19.50 -3.40
C ALA A 168 -12.81 21.03 -3.42
N VAL A 169 -11.67 21.71 -3.38
CA VAL A 169 -11.60 23.18 -3.48
C VAL A 169 -11.65 23.58 -4.95
N VAL A 170 -12.65 24.35 -5.35
CA VAL A 170 -12.86 24.71 -6.76
C VAL A 170 -11.67 25.44 -7.37
N ASP A 171 -11.06 26.39 -6.64
CA ASP A 171 -9.89 27.13 -7.12
C ASP A 171 -8.67 26.24 -7.33
N GLU A 172 -8.51 25.18 -6.52
CA GLU A 172 -7.44 24.19 -6.71
C GLU A 172 -7.68 23.33 -7.94
N LEU A 173 -8.93 22.91 -8.18
CA LEU A 173 -9.32 22.19 -9.40
C LEU A 173 -9.07 23.03 -10.65
N LEU A 174 -9.43 24.32 -10.62
CA LEU A 174 -9.19 25.24 -11.73
C LEU A 174 -7.70 25.47 -11.97
N THR A 175 -6.90 25.54 -10.91
CA THR A 175 -5.44 25.65 -11.00
C THR A 175 -4.84 24.38 -11.61
N SER A 176 -5.25 23.21 -11.15
CA SER A 176 -4.84 21.93 -11.74
C SER A 176 -5.22 21.85 -13.21
N ALA A 177 -6.43 22.24 -13.59
CA ALA A 177 -6.86 22.25 -14.99
C ALA A 177 -5.99 23.16 -15.87
N LYS A 178 -5.54 24.31 -15.37
CA LYS A 178 -4.62 25.20 -16.08
C LYS A 178 -3.25 24.55 -16.29
N ILE A 179 -2.73 23.85 -15.27
CA ILE A 179 -1.45 23.14 -15.37
C ILE A 179 -1.54 22.02 -16.43
N PHE A 180 -2.62 21.24 -16.41
CA PHE A 180 -2.81 20.15 -17.39
C PHE A 180 -3.08 20.64 -18.84
N ALA A 181 -3.50 21.87 -19.01
CA ALA A 181 -3.74 22.45 -20.33
C ALA A 181 -2.48 23.05 -20.99
N GLN A 182 -1.38 23.17 -20.26
CA GLN A 182 -0.10 23.69 -20.72
C GLN A 182 0.73 22.62 -21.42
#